data_fa7217f5cffd08f4276848a873c0e560
#
_entry.id   fa7217f5cffd08f4276848a873c0e560
#
_cell.length_a   1.000
_cell.length_b   1.000
_cell.length_c   1.000
_cell.angle_alpha   90.00
_cell.angle_beta   90.00
_cell.angle_gamma   90.00
#
_symmetry.space_group_name_H-M   'P 1'
#
loop_
_entity.id
_entity.type
_entity.pdbx_description
1 polymer ?
#
loop_
_entity_poly.entity_id
_entity_poly.type
_entity_poly.pdbx_seq_one_letter_code
_entity_poly.pdbx_strand_id
1 'polypeptide(L)'
;LHSTSRRQRQMCIRDSRYMFYFILEPIMMYNWILILAAVIPAVFLMIKVYRADRMEKESGYLLRQLVIAGILSTIIALIEEKIGEWILSCFVPGNKLLYQIILYFVIVAIAEESSKYFFLKKRTWNNPEFNCQYDGVVYAVFVSLGFALWENINYVLSYGFSTAIVRAITAIPGHACFGVFMGVFYGLARKQYNRGKKFSSKIFRIFSVVLPVLLHGSYDFIASMENTMGGLYFVAFVIILFALSFGLVNISSKNDKYI
;
A
#
# COMPACT_ATOMS: atom_id res chain seq x y z
N LEU A 1 -1.73 -21.30 62.44
CA LEU A 1 -2.53 -21.65 61.24
C LEU A 1 -2.70 -20.51 60.23
N HIS A 2 -2.53 -19.22 60.58
CA HIS A 2 -2.69 -18.08 59.68
C HIS A 2 -1.48 -17.74 58.80
N SER A 3 -0.26 -18.20 59.10
CA SER A 3 0.95 -17.85 58.36
C SER A 3 1.14 -18.69 57.07
N THR A 4 0.67 -19.92 57.07
CA THR A 4 0.75 -20.83 55.91
C THR A 4 -0.17 -20.42 54.76
N SER A 5 -1.36 -19.90 55.07
CA SER A 5 -2.32 -19.41 54.11
C SER A 5 -1.82 -18.15 53.33
N ARG A 6 -1.09 -17.27 53.96
CA ARG A 6 -0.48 -16.08 53.29
C ARG A 6 0.65 -16.46 52.35
N ARG A 7 1.52 -17.39 52.75
CA ARG A 7 2.60 -17.90 51.88
C ARG A 7 2.05 -18.66 50.66
N GLN A 8 1.04 -19.49 50.85
CA GLN A 8 0.38 -20.20 49.75
C GLN A 8 -0.29 -19.23 48.77
N ARG A 9 -0.99 -18.20 49.23
CA ARG A 9 -1.55 -17.15 48.34
C ARG A 9 -0.48 -16.38 47.60
N GLN A 10 0.64 -16.04 48.24
CA GLN A 10 1.75 -15.36 47.56
C GLN A 10 2.45 -16.24 46.53
N MET A 11 2.58 -17.56 46.79
CA MET A 11 3.09 -18.51 45.81
C MET A 11 2.15 -18.63 44.60
N CYS A 12 0.84 -18.83 44.80
CA CYS A 12 -0.15 -18.89 43.73
C CYS A 12 -0.19 -17.60 42.87
N ILE A 13 -0.07 -16.43 43.46
CA ILE A 13 -0.04 -15.15 42.75
C ILE A 13 1.27 -15.03 41.93
N ARG A 14 2.38 -15.49 42.50
CA ARG A 14 3.69 -15.48 41.83
C ARG A 14 3.70 -16.46 40.66
N ASP A 15 3.20 -17.67 40.88
CA ASP A 15 3.17 -18.71 39.83
C ASP A 15 2.18 -18.37 38.72
N SER A 16 1.05 -17.71 38.99
CA SER A 16 0.14 -17.21 37.97
C SER A 16 0.75 -16.07 37.15
N ARG A 17 1.57 -15.18 37.77
CA ARG A 17 2.32 -14.16 37.00
C ARG A 17 3.37 -14.79 36.10
N TYR A 18 4.15 -15.78 36.58
CA TYR A 18 5.13 -16.47 35.74
C TYR A 18 4.47 -17.22 34.59
N MET A 19 3.35 -17.89 34.83
CA MET A 19 2.57 -18.58 33.79
C MET A 19 2.00 -17.60 32.78
N PHE A 20 1.55 -16.42 33.21
CA PHE A 20 1.06 -15.35 32.35
C PHE A 20 2.18 -14.79 31.44
N TYR A 21 3.37 -14.53 31.98
CA TYR A 21 4.53 -14.11 31.21
C TYR A 21 4.97 -15.21 30.24
N PHE A 22 5.04 -16.45 30.69
CA PHE A 22 5.46 -17.59 29.87
C PHE A 22 4.56 -17.85 28.65
N ILE A 23 3.28 -17.52 28.73
CA ILE A 23 2.32 -17.65 27.63
C ILE A 23 2.29 -16.37 26.75
N LEU A 24 2.30 -15.20 27.37
CA LEU A 24 2.14 -13.94 26.65
C LEU A 24 3.42 -13.49 25.91
N GLU A 25 4.59 -13.69 26.49
CA GLU A 25 5.84 -13.30 25.84
C GLU A 25 6.04 -13.94 24.46
N PRO A 26 5.87 -15.25 24.28
CA PRO A 26 6.00 -15.89 22.95
C PRO A 26 4.97 -15.34 21.95
N ILE A 27 3.72 -15.10 22.37
CA ILE A 27 2.67 -14.56 21.52
C ILE A 27 3.02 -13.11 21.10
N MET A 28 3.48 -12.31 22.02
CA MET A 28 3.91 -10.93 21.72
C MET A 28 5.14 -10.93 20.80
N MET A 29 6.13 -11.76 21.07
CA MET A 29 7.31 -11.91 20.21
C MET A 29 6.92 -12.34 18.80
N TYR A 30 6.03 -13.31 18.65
CA TYR A 30 5.54 -13.77 17.35
C TYR A 30 4.85 -12.64 16.59
N ASN A 31 3.97 -11.88 17.24
CA ASN A 31 3.31 -10.73 16.61
C ASN A 31 4.31 -9.64 16.18
N TRP A 32 5.36 -9.37 16.99
CA TRP A 32 6.41 -8.45 16.58
C TRP A 32 7.19 -8.93 15.36
N ILE A 33 7.48 -10.23 15.27
CA ILE A 33 8.12 -10.83 14.08
C ILE A 33 7.24 -10.64 12.84
N LEU A 34 5.92 -10.88 12.96
CA LEU A 34 4.97 -10.64 11.88
C LEU A 34 4.94 -9.18 11.44
N ILE A 35 4.87 -8.25 12.38
CA ILE A 35 4.88 -6.81 12.10
C ILE A 35 6.18 -6.39 11.40
N LEU A 36 7.33 -6.85 11.87
CA LEU A 36 8.61 -6.57 11.22
C LEU A 36 8.67 -7.14 9.81
N ALA A 37 8.19 -8.37 9.60
CA ALA A 37 8.12 -8.99 8.27
C ALA A 37 7.19 -8.21 7.33
N ALA A 38 6.14 -7.58 7.86
CA ALA A 38 5.23 -6.71 7.11
C ALA A 38 5.86 -5.36 6.75
N VAL A 39 6.65 -4.78 7.65
CA VAL A 39 7.15 -3.40 7.54
C VAL A 39 8.44 -3.31 6.72
N ILE A 40 9.37 -4.24 6.91
CA ILE A 40 10.73 -4.18 6.31
C ILE A 40 10.69 -4.04 4.78
N PRO A 41 9.89 -4.82 4.01
CA PRO A 41 9.86 -4.70 2.56
C PRO A 41 9.38 -3.33 2.07
N ALA A 42 8.37 -2.77 2.74
CA ALA A 42 7.84 -1.45 2.39
C ALA A 42 8.86 -0.34 2.65
N VAL A 43 9.52 -0.36 3.81
CA VAL A 43 10.59 0.61 4.15
C VAL A 43 11.76 0.47 3.18
N PHE A 44 12.15 -0.75 2.82
CA PHE A 44 13.20 -0.98 1.82
C PHE A 44 12.87 -0.32 0.47
N LEU A 45 11.64 -0.47 -0.03
CA LEU A 45 11.19 0.12 -1.29
C LEU A 45 11.11 1.65 -1.20
N MET A 46 10.63 2.21 -0.07
CA MET A 46 10.66 3.67 0.17
C MET A 46 12.08 4.22 0.06
N ILE A 47 13.04 3.56 0.72
CA ILE A 47 14.47 3.96 0.66
C ILE A 47 15.02 3.88 -0.76
N LYS A 48 14.65 2.84 -1.53
CA LYS A 48 15.10 2.69 -2.93
C LYS A 48 14.59 3.83 -3.81
N VAL A 49 13.32 4.18 -3.74
CA VAL A 49 12.72 5.26 -4.53
C VAL A 49 13.28 6.62 -4.10
N TYR A 50 13.40 6.88 -2.80
CA TYR A 50 14.03 8.08 -2.27
C TYR A 50 15.48 8.24 -2.73
N ARG A 51 16.27 7.15 -2.72
CA ARG A 51 17.67 7.19 -3.18
C ARG A 51 17.82 7.38 -4.69
N ALA A 52 16.81 6.99 -5.46
CA ALA A 52 16.77 7.17 -6.91
C ALA A 52 16.54 8.63 -7.33
N ASP A 53 16.03 9.46 -6.44
CA ASP A 53 15.94 10.89 -6.65
C ASP A 53 17.35 11.50 -6.75
N ARG A 54 17.59 12.31 -7.79
CA ARG A 54 18.93 12.84 -8.14
C ARG A 54 19.06 14.34 -7.98
N MET A 55 17.94 15.07 -8.04
CA MET A 55 17.98 16.52 -8.06
C MET A 55 17.99 17.09 -6.65
N GLU A 56 16.94 16.85 -5.90
CA GLU A 56 16.74 17.40 -4.56
C GLU A 56 16.05 16.34 -3.69
N LYS A 57 16.41 16.30 -2.42
CA LYS A 57 15.81 15.33 -1.49
C LYS A 57 14.68 15.99 -0.72
N GLU A 58 13.55 15.30 -0.70
CA GLU A 58 12.38 15.68 0.05
C GLU A 58 12.64 15.71 1.56
N SER A 59 11.98 16.62 2.27
CA SER A 59 12.10 16.71 3.71
C SER A 59 11.55 15.45 4.39
N GLY A 60 12.25 14.95 5.40
CA GLY A 60 11.79 13.79 6.18
C GLY A 60 10.44 14.05 6.86
N TYR A 61 10.08 15.32 7.08
CA TYR A 61 8.79 15.72 7.61
C TYR A 61 7.67 15.44 6.60
N LEU A 62 7.83 15.87 5.34
CA LEU A 62 6.86 15.62 4.28
C LEU A 62 6.70 14.13 4.03
N LEU A 63 7.81 13.39 3.89
CA LEU A 63 7.79 11.95 3.65
C LEU A 63 7.03 11.18 4.75
N ARG A 64 7.25 11.52 6.02
CA ARG A 64 6.50 10.94 7.14
C ARG A 64 5.00 11.26 7.04
N GLN A 65 4.64 12.49 6.66
CA GLN A 65 3.24 12.85 6.47
C GLN A 65 2.58 12.08 5.33
N LEU A 66 3.32 11.75 4.26
CA LEU A 66 2.82 10.95 3.15
C LEU A 66 2.57 9.50 3.54
N VAL A 67 3.46 8.90 4.35
CA VAL A 67 3.22 7.56 4.92
C VAL A 67 1.95 7.55 5.78
N ILE A 68 1.80 8.53 6.68
CA ILE A 68 0.59 8.66 7.51
C ILE A 68 -0.65 8.87 6.63
N ALA A 69 -0.55 9.68 5.58
CA ALA A 69 -1.64 9.91 4.63
C ALA A 69 -2.04 8.62 3.92
N GLY A 70 -1.08 7.77 3.55
CA GLY A 70 -1.30 6.42 3.02
C GLY A 70 -2.04 5.53 4.01
N ILE A 71 -1.59 5.48 5.26
CA ILE A 71 -2.28 4.73 6.33
C ILE A 71 -3.73 5.23 6.51
N LEU A 72 -3.96 6.53 6.52
CA LEU A 72 -5.30 7.08 6.66
C LEU A 72 -6.19 6.81 5.44
N SER A 73 -5.61 6.68 4.24
CA SER A 73 -6.39 6.36 3.04
C SER A 73 -6.99 4.95 3.08
N THR A 74 -6.39 4.00 3.82
CA THR A 74 -6.96 2.65 3.99
C THR A 74 -8.31 2.67 4.71
N ILE A 75 -8.51 3.59 5.65
CA ILE A 75 -9.77 3.69 6.40
C ILE A 75 -10.91 4.08 5.46
N ILE A 76 -10.67 5.04 4.55
CA ILE A 76 -11.66 5.48 3.57
C ILE A 76 -11.94 4.35 2.57
N ALA A 77 -10.88 3.74 2.01
CA ALA A 77 -11.00 2.64 1.06
C ALA A 77 -11.81 1.47 1.65
N LEU A 78 -11.53 1.05 2.89
CA LEU A 78 -12.26 -0.03 3.55
C LEU A 78 -13.76 0.27 3.72
N ILE A 79 -14.13 1.53 3.98
CA ILE A 79 -15.55 1.92 4.07
C ILE A 79 -16.20 1.85 2.69
N GLU A 80 -15.55 2.40 1.67
CA GLU A 80 -16.04 2.40 0.27
C GLU A 80 -16.18 0.97 -0.25
N GLU A 81 -15.20 0.09 0.00
CA GLU A 81 -15.23 -1.32 -0.36
C GLU A 81 -16.39 -2.06 0.29
N LYS A 82 -16.59 -1.91 1.61
CA LYS A 82 -17.69 -2.59 2.30
C LYS A 82 -19.07 -2.15 1.80
N ILE A 83 -19.24 -0.87 1.53
CA ILE A 83 -20.47 -0.34 0.94
C ILE A 83 -20.63 -0.89 -0.49
N GLY A 84 -19.58 -0.86 -1.30
CA GLY A 84 -19.58 -1.35 -2.67
C GLY A 84 -19.87 -2.86 -2.76
N GLU A 85 -19.22 -3.68 -1.92
CA GLU A 85 -19.48 -5.13 -1.82
C GLU A 85 -20.93 -5.42 -1.45
N TRP A 86 -21.47 -4.71 -0.46
CA TRP A 86 -22.84 -4.86 -0.05
C TRP A 86 -23.81 -4.54 -1.21
N ILE A 87 -23.62 -3.42 -1.91
CA ILE A 87 -24.42 -3.05 -3.08
C ILE A 87 -24.30 -4.12 -4.16
N LEU A 88 -23.06 -4.55 -4.51
CA LEU A 88 -22.81 -5.54 -5.55
C LEU A 88 -23.52 -6.86 -5.24
N SER A 89 -23.49 -7.32 -3.99
CA SER A 89 -24.16 -8.54 -3.57
C SER A 89 -25.69 -8.51 -3.76
N CYS A 90 -26.30 -7.32 -3.69
CA CYS A 90 -27.72 -7.14 -3.93
C CYS A 90 -28.10 -7.19 -5.42
N PHE A 91 -27.22 -6.72 -6.32
CA PHE A 91 -27.55 -6.54 -7.74
C PHE A 91 -26.99 -7.61 -8.67
N VAL A 92 -25.95 -8.33 -8.28
CA VAL A 92 -25.25 -9.32 -9.13
C VAL A 92 -25.15 -10.68 -8.42
N PRO A 93 -26.24 -11.25 -7.92
CA PRO A 93 -26.19 -12.60 -7.35
C PRO A 93 -26.07 -13.64 -8.48
N GLY A 94 -25.13 -14.57 -8.36
CA GLY A 94 -25.07 -15.77 -9.21
C GLY A 94 -24.17 -15.71 -10.45
N ASN A 95 -23.67 -14.56 -10.89
CA ASN A 95 -22.65 -14.49 -11.95
C ASN A 95 -21.25 -14.25 -11.37
N LYS A 96 -20.52 -15.34 -11.07
CA LYS A 96 -19.21 -15.28 -10.43
C LYS A 96 -18.21 -14.40 -11.20
N LEU A 97 -18.14 -14.49 -12.53
CA LEU A 97 -17.19 -13.74 -13.34
C LEU A 97 -17.50 -12.23 -13.34
N LEU A 98 -18.75 -11.86 -13.59
CA LEU A 98 -19.18 -10.46 -13.59
C LEU A 98 -19.01 -9.85 -12.20
N TYR A 99 -19.36 -10.60 -11.14
CA TYR A 99 -19.15 -10.18 -9.76
C TYR A 99 -17.67 -9.87 -9.49
N GLN A 100 -16.76 -10.76 -9.87
CA GLN A 100 -15.31 -10.57 -9.67
C GLN A 100 -14.78 -9.38 -10.46
N ILE A 101 -15.19 -9.21 -11.72
CA ILE A 101 -14.75 -8.04 -12.51
C ILE A 101 -15.18 -6.73 -11.85
N ILE A 102 -16.44 -6.62 -11.45
CA ILE A 102 -16.95 -5.40 -10.81
C ILE A 102 -16.26 -5.21 -9.45
N LEU A 103 -16.13 -6.27 -8.66
CA LEU A 103 -15.48 -6.22 -7.35
C LEU A 103 -14.05 -5.66 -7.44
N TYR A 104 -13.21 -6.27 -8.26
CA TYR A 104 -11.79 -5.90 -8.28
C TYR A 104 -11.50 -4.61 -9.04
N PHE A 105 -12.16 -4.36 -10.19
CA PHE A 105 -11.88 -3.17 -11.00
C PHE A 105 -12.68 -1.94 -10.58
N VAL A 106 -13.95 -2.11 -10.17
CA VAL A 106 -14.83 -0.96 -9.91
C VAL A 106 -14.92 -0.64 -8.43
N ILE A 107 -14.92 -1.64 -7.55
CA ILE A 107 -15.06 -1.41 -6.12
C ILE A 107 -13.68 -1.27 -5.47
N VAL A 108 -12.87 -2.33 -5.43
CA VAL A 108 -11.60 -2.35 -4.69
C VAL A 108 -10.59 -1.39 -5.30
N ALA A 109 -10.23 -1.56 -6.58
CA ALA A 109 -9.18 -0.76 -7.18
C ALA A 109 -9.52 0.74 -7.25
N ILE A 110 -10.78 1.10 -7.54
CA ILE A 110 -11.20 2.52 -7.52
C ILE A 110 -11.15 3.07 -6.09
N ALA A 111 -11.70 2.38 -5.10
CA ALA A 111 -11.70 2.84 -3.71
C ALA A 111 -10.27 3.08 -3.21
N GLU A 112 -9.38 2.11 -3.42
CA GLU A 112 -8.01 2.23 -2.95
C GLU A 112 -7.20 3.30 -3.68
N GLU A 113 -7.16 3.26 -5.02
CA GLU A 113 -6.30 4.17 -5.77
C GLU A 113 -6.83 5.62 -5.77
N SER A 114 -8.15 5.82 -5.72
CA SER A 114 -8.71 7.16 -5.60
C SER A 114 -8.51 7.76 -4.21
N SER A 115 -8.62 6.98 -3.14
CA SER A 115 -8.34 7.44 -1.78
C SER A 115 -6.86 7.76 -1.58
N LYS A 116 -5.93 6.93 -2.10
CA LYS A 116 -4.48 7.23 -2.14
C LYS A 116 -4.21 8.54 -2.88
N TYR A 117 -4.77 8.71 -4.07
CA TYR A 117 -4.63 9.94 -4.87
C TYR A 117 -5.21 11.17 -4.17
N PHE A 118 -6.35 11.04 -3.51
CA PHE A 118 -6.97 12.15 -2.77
C PHE A 118 -6.01 12.69 -1.69
N PHE A 119 -5.46 11.82 -0.87
CA PHE A 119 -4.52 12.20 0.19
C PHE A 119 -3.19 12.72 -0.37
N LEU A 120 -2.66 12.08 -1.42
CA LEU A 120 -1.49 12.54 -2.17
C LEU A 120 -1.68 13.99 -2.61
N LYS A 121 -2.73 14.26 -3.36
CA LYS A 121 -3.02 15.59 -3.90
C LYS A 121 -3.24 16.62 -2.79
N LYS A 122 -3.96 16.28 -1.74
CA LYS A 122 -4.24 17.18 -0.61
C LYS A 122 -2.96 17.63 0.09
N ARG A 123 -1.95 16.76 0.18
CA ARG A 123 -0.68 17.04 0.88
C ARG A 123 0.36 17.72 0.00
N THR A 124 0.37 17.44 -1.31
CA THR A 124 1.52 17.78 -2.16
C THR A 124 1.20 18.78 -3.28
N TRP A 125 -0.05 18.86 -3.77
CA TRP A 125 -0.33 19.66 -4.97
C TRP A 125 0.09 21.14 -4.85
N ASN A 126 -0.06 21.75 -3.70
CA ASN A 126 0.32 23.13 -3.43
C ASN A 126 1.53 23.23 -2.50
N ASN A 127 2.26 22.16 -2.28
CA ASN A 127 3.46 22.18 -1.45
C ASN A 127 4.63 22.77 -2.26
N PRO A 128 5.40 23.72 -1.70
CA PRO A 128 6.56 24.28 -2.37
C PRO A 128 7.69 23.26 -2.64
N GLU A 129 7.79 22.20 -1.86
CA GLU A 129 8.73 21.10 -2.10
C GLU A 129 8.41 20.35 -3.40
N PHE A 130 7.19 20.45 -3.97
CA PHE A 130 6.85 19.84 -5.26
C PHE A 130 7.42 20.67 -6.41
N ASN A 131 8.71 20.63 -6.60
CA ASN A 131 9.47 21.48 -7.52
C ASN A 131 10.16 20.70 -8.66
N CYS A 132 10.28 19.35 -8.53
CA CYS A 132 10.81 18.46 -9.56
C CYS A 132 9.75 17.48 -10.08
N GLN A 133 9.94 16.99 -11.30
CA GLN A 133 8.97 16.05 -11.91
C GLN A 133 8.98 14.70 -11.20
N TYR A 134 10.15 14.24 -10.73
CA TYR A 134 10.32 12.96 -10.04
C TYR A 134 9.71 12.94 -8.64
N ASP A 135 9.55 14.11 -7.99
CA ASP A 135 8.89 14.22 -6.69
C ASP A 135 7.51 13.57 -6.70
N GLY A 136 6.78 13.68 -7.83
CA GLY A 136 5.51 13.00 -8.02
C GLY A 136 5.60 11.49 -7.81
N VAL A 137 6.71 10.85 -8.25
CA VAL A 137 6.95 9.42 -8.04
C VAL A 137 7.26 9.13 -6.58
N VAL A 138 8.15 9.91 -5.96
CA VAL A 138 8.50 9.77 -4.54
C VAL A 138 7.24 9.87 -3.68
N TYR A 139 6.44 10.92 -3.88
CA TYR A 139 5.24 11.16 -3.08
C TYR A 139 4.20 10.07 -3.23
N ALA A 140 3.89 9.67 -4.46
CA ALA A 140 2.89 8.64 -4.72
C ALA A 140 3.32 7.27 -4.17
N VAL A 141 4.59 6.89 -4.31
CA VAL A 141 5.11 5.64 -3.75
C VAL A 141 5.08 5.65 -2.23
N PHE A 142 5.40 6.78 -1.57
CA PHE A 142 5.33 6.86 -0.11
C PHE A 142 3.89 6.75 0.41
N VAL A 143 2.90 7.35 -0.29
CA VAL A 143 1.49 7.17 0.06
C VAL A 143 1.05 5.73 -0.18
N SER A 144 1.36 5.14 -1.35
CA SER A 144 0.99 3.76 -1.68
C SER A 144 1.61 2.74 -0.74
N LEU A 145 2.88 2.92 -0.36
CA LEU A 145 3.53 2.05 0.62
C LEU A 145 3.04 2.29 2.06
N GLY A 146 2.61 3.51 2.40
CA GLY A 146 1.93 3.79 3.66
C GLY A 146 0.59 3.04 3.75
N PHE A 147 -0.18 3.00 2.66
CA PHE A 147 -1.38 2.18 2.53
C PHE A 147 -1.03 0.69 2.71
N ALA A 148 -0.09 0.20 1.91
CA ALA A 148 0.34 -1.20 1.93
C ALA A 148 0.86 -1.66 3.32
N LEU A 149 1.51 -0.78 4.07
CA LEU A 149 1.97 -1.07 5.44
C LEU A 149 0.81 -1.46 6.35
N TRP A 150 -0.24 -0.64 6.39
CA TRP A 150 -1.40 -0.90 7.24
C TRP A 150 -2.15 -2.16 6.81
N GLU A 151 -2.41 -2.27 5.52
CA GLU A 151 -3.06 -3.43 4.94
C GLU A 151 -2.27 -4.71 5.25
N ASN A 152 -0.95 -4.70 5.00
CA ASN A 152 -0.11 -5.88 5.20
C ASN A 152 -0.01 -6.30 6.68
N ILE A 153 0.05 -5.34 7.62
CA ILE A 153 0.02 -5.65 9.06
C ILE A 153 -1.28 -6.39 9.40
N ASN A 154 -2.44 -5.93 8.90
CA ASN A 154 -3.71 -6.61 9.14
C ASN A 154 -3.72 -8.03 8.56
N TYR A 155 -3.23 -8.21 7.32
CA TYR A 155 -3.16 -9.53 6.69
C TYR A 155 -2.25 -10.50 7.45
N VAL A 156 -1.06 -10.07 7.87
CA VAL A 156 -0.12 -10.98 8.54
C VAL A 156 -0.58 -11.33 9.95
N LEU A 157 -1.24 -10.41 10.65
CA LEU A 157 -1.83 -10.70 11.96
C LEU A 157 -3.03 -11.65 11.85
N SER A 158 -3.78 -11.61 10.73
CA SER A 158 -4.94 -12.47 10.50
C SER A 158 -4.57 -13.85 9.97
N TYR A 159 -3.55 -13.94 9.09
CA TYR A 159 -3.24 -15.15 8.32
C TYR A 159 -1.83 -15.71 8.56
N GLY A 160 -1.00 -15.06 9.38
CA GLY A 160 0.29 -15.56 9.86
C GLY A 160 1.46 -15.35 8.90
N PHE A 161 2.58 -16.04 9.22
CA PHE A 161 3.90 -15.80 8.62
C PHE A 161 4.01 -16.17 7.13
N SER A 162 3.33 -17.21 6.68
CA SER A 162 3.32 -17.58 5.25
C SER A 162 2.76 -16.45 4.38
N THR A 163 1.69 -15.81 4.84
CA THR A 163 1.09 -14.65 4.19
C THR A 163 2.07 -13.47 4.17
N ALA A 164 2.83 -13.27 5.25
CA ALA A 164 3.85 -12.22 5.29
C ALA A 164 4.89 -12.39 4.17
N ILE A 165 5.39 -13.61 3.94
CA ILE A 165 6.38 -13.90 2.88
C ILE A 165 5.79 -13.63 1.50
N VAL A 166 4.61 -14.17 1.19
CA VAL A 166 3.96 -14.00 -0.12
C VAL A 166 3.71 -12.52 -0.39
N ARG A 167 3.13 -11.80 0.57
CA ARG A 167 2.82 -10.38 0.40
C ARG A 167 4.07 -9.49 0.33
N ALA A 168 5.16 -9.87 0.98
CA ALA A 168 6.44 -9.15 0.91
C ALA A 168 7.04 -9.13 -0.51
N ILE A 169 6.79 -10.17 -1.31
CA ILE A 169 7.32 -10.31 -2.68
C ILE A 169 6.29 -10.01 -3.77
N THR A 170 5.01 -9.88 -3.43
CA THR A 170 3.94 -9.64 -4.41
C THR A 170 3.16 -8.35 -4.12
N ALA A 171 2.38 -8.30 -3.04
CA ALA A 171 1.46 -7.21 -2.75
C ALA A 171 2.18 -5.89 -2.43
N ILE A 172 3.19 -5.91 -1.54
CA ILE A 172 3.93 -4.69 -1.18
C ILE A 172 4.66 -4.09 -2.39
N PRO A 173 5.42 -4.86 -3.20
CA PRO A 173 5.98 -4.33 -4.44
C PRO A 173 4.89 -3.96 -5.47
N GLY A 174 3.75 -4.66 -5.49
CA GLY A 174 2.60 -4.30 -6.32
C GLY A 174 2.10 -2.88 -6.04
N HIS A 175 1.83 -2.56 -4.77
CA HIS A 175 1.43 -1.20 -4.37
C HIS A 175 2.50 -0.16 -4.69
N ALA A 176 3.80 -0.49 -4.52
CA ALA A 176 4.87 0.40 -4.94
C ALA A 176 4.82 0.69 -6.45
N CYS A 177 4.56 -0.34 -7.27
CA CYS A 177 4.40 -0.19 -8.72
C CYS A 177 3.20 0.68 -9.08
N PHE A 178 2.04 0.46 -8.47
CA PHE A 178 0.86 1.32 -8.67
C PHE A 178 1.19 2.77 -8.31
N GLY A 179 1.91 2.99 -7.20
CA GLY A 179 2.43 4.29 -6.80
C GLY A 179 3.39 4.90 -7.82
N VAL A 180 4.26 4.11 -8.47
CA VAL A 180 5.15 4.59 -9.52
C VAL A 180 4.34 5.10 -10.72
N PHE A 181 3.38 4.34 -11.22
CA PHE A 181 2.51 4.77 -12.32
C PHE A 181 1.71 6.01 -11.96
N MET A 182 1.10 6.03 -10.77
CA MET A 182 0.40 7.23 -10.25
C MET A 182 1.33 8.45 -10.26
N GLY A 183 2.53 8.31 -9.71
CA GLY A 183 3.49 9.38 -9.52
C GLY A 183 4.05 9.95 -10.80
N VAL A 184 4.36 9.11 -11.80
CA VAL A 184 4.83 9.56 -13.11
C VAL A 184 3.81 10.51 -13.76
N PHE A 185 2.54 10.13 -13.81
CA PHE A 185 1.49 10.97 -14.38
C PHE A 185 1.16 12.18 -13.49
N TYR A 186 1.29 12.05 -12.18
CA TYR A 186 1.09 13.15 -11.24
C TYR A 186 2.18 14.22 -11.40
N GLY A 187 3.45 13.85 -11.55
CA GLY A 187 4.56 14.75 -11.84
C GLY A 187 4.39 15.45 -13.20
N LEU A 188 3.99 14.69 -14.23
CA LEU A 188 3.64 15.27 -15.55
C LEU A 188 2.48 16.26 -15.44
N ALA A 189 1.47 15.97 -14.65
CA ALA A 189 0.34 16.86 -14.42
C ALA A 189 0.77 18.18 -13.78
N ARG A 190 1.65 18.14 -12.79
CA ARG A 190 2.21 19.32 -12.13
C ARG A 190 3.02 20.17 -13.10
N LYS A 191 3.89 19.54 -13.88
CA LYS A 191 4.68 20.20 -14.92
C LYS A 191 3.81 20.95 -15.95
N GLN A 192 2.73 20.32 -16.43
CA GLN A 192 1.82 20.98 -17.37
C GLN A 192 1.04 22.13 -16.71
N TYR A 193 0.66 21.95 -15.45
CA TYR A 193 0.00 23.01 -14.69
C TYR A 193 0.87 24.26 -14.56
N ASN A 194 2.14 24.09 -14.19
CA ASN A 194 3.09 25.21 -14.04
C ASN A 194 3.40 25.91 -15.39
N ARG A 195 3.26 25.17 -16.51
CA ARG A 195 3.36 25.74 -17.86
C ARG A 195 2.08 26.43 -18.37
N GLY A 196 1.05 26.56 -17.54
CA GLY A 196 -0.25 27.14 -17.91
C GLY A 196 -1.16 26.23 -18.73
N LYS A 197 -0.74 24.98 -19.04
CA LYS A 197 -1.49 24.02 -19.86
C LYS A 197 -2.49 23.25 -19.00
N LYS A 198 -3.51 23.94 -18.48
CA LYS A 198 -4.50 23.38 -17.52
C LYS A 198 -5.24 22.15 -18.04
N PHE A 199 -5.58 22.10 -19.33
CA PHE A 199 -6.27 20.95 -19.95
C PHE A 199 -5.38 19.70 -19.94
N SER A 200 -4.15 19.79 -20.41
CA SER A 200 -3.18 18.69 -20.38
C SER A 200 -2.91 18.22 -18.95
N SER A 201 -2.79 19.16 -18.00
CA SER A 201 -2.65 18.82 -16.58
C SER A 201 -3.85 18.00 -16.07
N LYS A 202 -5.08 18.35 -16.45
CA LYS A 202 -6.29 17.59 -16.08
C LYS A 202 -6.24 16.16 -16.63
N ILE A 203 -5.83 16.00 -17.89
CA ILE A 203 -5.69 14.67 -18.53
C ILE A 203 -4.68 13.81 -17.76
N PHE A 204 -3.48 14.34 -17.47
CA PHE A 204 -2.48 13.58 -16.71
C PHE A 204 -2.93 13.24 -15.29
N ARG A 205 -3.72 14.09 -14.64
CA ARG A 205 -4.33 13.77 -13.33
C ARG A 205 -5.34 12.62 -13.43
N ILE A 206 -6.08 12.52 -14.53
CA ILE A 206 -6.97 11.36 -14.77
C ILE A 206 -6.14 10.10 -14.95
N PHE A 207 -5.08 10.13 -15.78
CA PHE A 207 -4.21 8.97 -15.96
C PHE A 207 -3.47 8.55 -14.69
N SER A 208 -3.17 9.49 -13.79
CA SER A 208 -2.56 9.17 -12.49
C SER A 208 -3.47 8.36 -11.56
N VAL A 209 -4.76 8.25 -11.86
CA VAL A 209 -5.72 7.39 -11.13
C VAL A 209 -6.11 6.18 -11.97
N VAL A 210 -6.52 6.41 -13.22
CA VAL A 210 -7.08 5.34 -14.08
C VAL A 210 -6.08 4.22 -14.33
N LEU A 211 -4.82 4.54 -14.58
CA LEU A 211 -3.82 3.51 -14.88
C LEU A 211 -3.48 2.64 -13.66
N PRO A 212 -3.22 3.19 -12.46
CA PRO A 212 -3.12 2.37 -11.24
C PRO A 212 -4.37 1.53 -10.97
N VAL A 213 -5.57 2.07 -11.15
CA VAL A 213 -6.83 1.31 -10.99
C VAL A 213 -6.87 0.09 -11.92
N LEU A 214 -6.53 0.26 -13.19
CA LEU A 214 -6.50 -0.85 -14.13
C LEU A 214 -5.45 -1.91 -13.77
N LEU A 215 -4.25 -1.47 -13.37
CA LEU A 215 -3.18 -2.38 -12.96
C LEU A 215 -3.52 -3.12 -11.66
N HIS A 216 -4.09 -2.42 -10.69
CA HIS A 216 -4.50 -3.00 -9.42
C HIS A 216 -5.66 -4.00 -9.61
N GLY A 217 -6.72 -3.59 -10.30
CA GLY A 217 -7.84 -4.50 -10.60
C GLY A 217 -7.40 -5.74 -11.39
N SER A 218 -6.44 -5.60 -12.33
CA SER A 218 -5.85 -6.74 -13.03
C SER A 218 -5.06 -7.65 -12.10
N TYR A 219 -4.28 -7.07 -11.17
CA TYR A 219 -3.53 -7.80 -10.16
C TYR A 219 -4.46 -8.68 -9.33
N ASP A 220 -5.51 -8.09 -8.73
CA ASP A 220 -6.44 -8.79 -7.86
C ASP A 220 -7.28 -9.83 -8.63
N PHE A 221 -7.75 -9.46 -9.82
CA PHE A 221 -8.53 -10.36 -10.66
C PHE A 221 -7.73 -11.61 -11.04
N ILE A 222 -6.48 -11.45 -11.49
CA ILE A 222 -5.62 -12.59 -11.85
C ILE A 222 -5.26 -13.40 -10.60
N ALA A 223 -4.97 -12.74 -9.47
CA ALA A 223 -4.69 -13.40 -8.19
C ALA A 223 -5.88 -14.24 -7.68
N SER A 224 -7.11 -13.87 -8.04
CA SER A 224 -8.33 -14.59 -7.65
C SER A 224 -8.63 -15.84 -8.47
N MET A 225 -7.85 -16.10 -9.56
CA MET A 225 -8.04 -17.29 -10.38
C MET A 225 -7.51 -18.54 -9.69
N GLU A 226 -8.41 -19.49 -9.36
CA GLU A 226 -8.10 -20.71 -8.56
C GLU A 226 -7.42 -21.83 -9.37
N ASN A 227 -7.16 -21.64 -10.68
CA ASN A 227 -6.57 -22.68 -11.53
C ASN A 227 -5.05 -22.51 -11.68
N THR A 228 -4.36 -23.58 -12.09
CA THR A 228 -2.90 -23.58 -12.30
C THR A 228 -2.45 -22.52 -13.31
N MET A 229 -3.25 -22.27 -14.34
CA MET A 229 -2.95 -21.24 -15.36
C MET A 229 -3.05 -19.82 -14.77
N GLY A 230 -3.99 -19.58 -13.83
CA GLY A 230 -4.10 -18.32 -13.10
C GLY A 230 -2.85 -17.99 -12.31
N GLY A 231 -2.26 -18.98 -11.62
CA GLY A 231 -0.98 -18.80 -10.95
C GLY A 231 0.17 -18.42 -11.90
N LEU A 232 0.24 -19.04 -13.09
CA LEU A 232 1.24 -18.70 -14.10
C LEU A 232 1.03 -17.28 -14.66
N TYR A 233 -0.22 -16.91 -14.96
CA TYR A 233 -0.56 -15.55 -15.40
C TYR A 233 -0.23 -14.51 -14.33
N PHE A 234 -0.48 -14.82 -13.06
CA PHE A 234 -0.14 -13.92 -11.96
C PHE A 234 1.36 -13.67 -11.87
N VAL A 235 2.18 -14.71 -11.91
CA VAL A 235 3.64 -14.58 -11.86
C VAL A 235 4.14 -13.78 -13.07
N ALA A 236 3.67 -14.09 -14.28
CA ALA A 236 4.03 -13.34 -15.48
C ALA A 236 3.63 -11.87 -15.38
N PHE A 237 2.42 -11.58 -14.92
CA PHE A 237 1.93 -10.22 -14.72
C PHE A 237 2.79 -9.43 -13.73
N VAL A 238 3.12 -10.04 -12.58
CA VAL A 238 3.94 -9.41 -11.54
C VAL A 238 5.35 -9.11 -12.06
N ILE A 239 5.98 -10.03 -12.80
CA ILE A 239 7.30 -9.82 -13.39
C ILE A 239 7.27 -8.64 -14.38
N ILE A 240 6.28 -8.59 -15.27
CA ILE A 240 6.12 -7.49 -16.24
C ILE A 240 5.90 -6.17 -15.51
N LEU A 241 5.00 -6.15 -14.53
CA LEU A 241 4.69 -4.97 -13.73
C LEU A 241 5.94 -4.41 -13.04
N PHE A 242 6.75 -5.28 -12.43
CA PHE A 242 8.00 -4.89 -11.75
C PHE A 242 9.04 -4.36 -12.75
N ALA A 243 9.22 -5.03 -13.89
CA ALA A 243 10.16 -4.60 -14.93
C ALA A 243 9.79 -3.22 -15.48
N LEU A 244 8.52 -2.99 -15.78
CA LEU A 244 8.03 -1.69 -16.27
C LEU A 244 8.19 -0.59 -15.20
N SER A 245 7.83 -0.87 -13.95
CA SER A 245 7.96 0.11 -12.86
C SER A 245 9.42 0.47 -12.58
N PHE A 246 10.32 -0.52 -12.57
CA PHE A 246 11.76 -0.27 -12.43
C PHE A 246 12.32 0.58 -13.59
N GLY A 247 11.89 0.29 -14.82
CA GLY A 247 12.22 1.09 -16.01
C GLY A 247 11.73 2.53 -15.87
N LEU A 248 10.48 2.73 -15.43
CA LEU A 248 9.88 4.05 -15.22
C LEU A 248 10.62 4.86 -14.13
N VAL A 249 10.95 4.24 -13.01
CA VAL A 249 11.75 4.89 -11.94
C VAL A 249 13.09 5.36 -12.50
N ASN A 250 13.80 4.49 -13.21
CA ASN A 250 15.11 4.82 -13.79
C ASN A 250 15.03 5.94 -14.83
N ILE A 251 14.05 5.87 -15.73
CA ILE A 251 13.84 6.88 -16.78
C ILE A 251 13.44 8.22 -16.16
N SER A 252 12.49 8.20 -15.23
CA SER A 252 11.99 9.42 -14.57
C SER A 252 13.07 10.09 -13.73
N SER A 253 13.85 9.31 -12.97
CA SER A 253 14.98 9.82 -12.18
C SER A 253 16.12 10.37 -13.03
N LYS A 254 16.46 9.73 -14.17
CA LYS A 254 17.52 10.20 -15.08
C LYS A 254 17.13 11.47 -15.83
N ASN A 255 15.86 11.60 -16.16
CA ASN A 255 15.29 12.72 -16.92
C ASN A 255 14.60 13.75 -16.05
N ASP A 256 14.86 13.71 -14.75
CA ASP A 256 14.26 14.64 -13.81
C ASP A 256 14.65 16.08 -14.08
N LYS A 257 13.71 16.99 -13.85
CA LYS A 257 13.84 18.43 -14.12
C LYS A 257 12.95 19.22 -13.18
N TYR A 258 13.42 20.40 -12.83
CA TYR A 258 12.55 21.41 -12.18
C TYR A 258 11.32 21.71 -13.03
N ILE A 259 10.20 21.95 -12.37
CA ILE A 259 8.88 22.11 -13.01
C ILE A 259 8.16 23.38 -12.56
#